data_562ede2a5e1fdc7bbfcc66e242f42430
#
_entry.id   562ede2a5e1fdc7bbfcc66e242f42430
#
_cell.length_a   1.000
_cell.length_b   1.000
_cell.length_c   1.000
_cell.angle_alpha   90.00
_cell.angle_beta   90.00
_cell.angle_gamma   90.00
#
_symmetry.space_group_name_H-M   'P 1'
#
loop_
_entity.id
_entity.type
_entity.pdbx_description
1 polymer ?
#
loop_
_entity_poly.entity_id
_entity_poly.type
_entity_poly.pdbx_seq_one_letter_code
_entity_poly.pdbx_strand_id
1 'polypeptide(L)'
;MPSTANVAIPAARPDSRIKGRPTRKAKTPPTADAINSEGTLPTVVAIYVFVGNSGVLSFGHISFFAVGVWAAGVLSIPEQEKPATMPYLFDFLSSTTVGNVPSLLIAAAVGGVFAFLVGLPLMRLSGLAAGIATFAVLGITNNVLRYYEKIGPGLNTFSSVPETTDLMQATIGAVLVVVAAFAYQRSRLGRQLRATREDPAAARAVGVSIYRQRLASFALSGFLAGFAGGLYIHFIPINVDAVYLDLTFITLAMLVIGGTTSLWGAVVGALFVSALDSVLAEMEDGMTLLGRTIDLPSGSRIIVVSAVMALVLVVRPGGLTGGRELSLPRLRAAVAK
;
A
#
# COMPACT_ATOMS: atom_id res chain seq x y z
N MET A 1 -37.12 -49.60 34.37
CA MET A 1 -37.83 -48.46 33.75
C MET A 1 -38.12 -47.48 34.88
N PRO A 2 -37.52 -46.29 34.86
CA PRO A 2 -38.08 -45.13 35.50
C PRO A 2 -38.35 -44.00 34.49
N SER A 3 -39.49 -43.42 34.71
CA SER A 3 -40.18 -42.31 34.10
C SER A 3 -39.34 -41.07 33.76
N THR A 4 -39.44 -40.63 32.52
CA THR A 4 -38.97 -39.33 32.07
C THR A 4 -39.90 -38.21 32.51
N ALA A 5 -39.47 -37.40 33.48
CA ALA A 5 -40.17 -36.18 33.86
C ALA A 5 -39.89 -35.07 32.83
N ASN A 6 -40.92 -34.67 32.07
CA ASN A 6 -40.95 -33.50 31.22
C ASN A 6 -40.87 -32.21 32.08
N VAL A 7 -39.73 -31.54 32.06
CA VAL A 7 -39.61 -30.18 32.61
C VAL A 7 -39.97 -29.21 31.47
N ALA A 8 -41.18 -28.68 31.52
CA ALA A 8 -41.62 -27.60 30.65
C ALA A 8 -40.93 -26.29 31.05
N ILE A 9 -40.06 -25.77 30.14
CA ILE A 9 -39.47 -24.43 30.27
C ILE A 9 -40.55 -23.41 29.86
N PRO A 10 -40.94 -22.45 30.68
CA PRO A 10 -41.92 -21.43 30.30
C PRO A 10 -41.29 -20.51 29.23
N ALA A 11 -41.98 -20.38 28.11
CA ALA A 11 -41.62 -19.45 27.03
C ALA A 11 -41.68 -18.00 27.55
N ALA A 12 -40.53 -17.34 27.57
CA ALA A 12 -40.43 -15.92 27.87
C ALA A 12 -41.17 -15.12 26.78
N ARG A 13 -42.17 -14.32 27.19
CA ARG A 13 -42.87 -13.38 26.31
C ARG A 13 -41.85 -12.36 25.78
N PRO A 14 -41.85 -12.06 24.48
CA PRO A 14 -40.97 -10.99 23.95
C PRO A 14 -41.49 -9.63 24.48
N ASP A 15 -40.64 -8.94 25.19
CA ASP A 15 -40.90 -7.59 25.72
C ASP A 15 -40.85 -6.59 24.54
N SER A 16 -42.02 -6.14 24.10
CA SER A 16 -42.21 -5.27 22.90
C SER A 16 -41.79 -3.82 23.13
N ARG A 17 -40.92 -3.51 24.10
CA ARG A 17 -40.50 -2.16 24.46
C ARG A 17 -39.06 -1.79 24.14
N ILE A 18 -38.34 -2.62 23.42
CA ILE A 18 -37.04 -2.17 22.86
C ILE A 18 -37.31 -1.49 21.52
N LYS A 19 -37.86 -0.27 21.56
CA LYS A 19 -37.71 0.66 20.45
C LYS A 19 -36.20 0.88 20.26
N GLY A 20 -35.68 0.36 19.17
CA GLY A 20 -34.29 0.52 18.80
C GLY A 20 -33.89 1.99 18.86
N ARG A 21 -33.09 2.37 19.84
CA ARG A 21 -32.28 3.57 19.75
C ARG A 21 -31.46 3.40 18.45
N PRO A 22 -31.49 4.36 17.51
CA PRO A 22 -30.58 4.30 16.38
C PRO A 22 -29.18 4.20 17.01
N THR A 23 -28.49 3.12 16.77
CA THR A 23 -27.07 2.96 17.13
C THR A 23 -26.37 4.09 16.39
N ARG A 24 -26.01 5.14 17.11
CA ARG A 24 -25.18 6.22 16.64
C ARG A 24 -23.90 5.54 16.16
N LYS A 25 -23.79 5.30 14.83
CA LYS A 25 -22.55 4.81 14.24
C LYS A 25 -21.45 5.70 14.81
N ALA A 26 -20.48 5.09 15.47
CA ALA A 26 -19.34 5.83 15.99
C ALA A 26 -18.77 6.61 14.80
N LYS A 27 -18.78 7.95 14.87
CA LYS A 27 -18.12 8.81 13.90
C LYS A 27 -16.69 8.33 13.86
N THR A 28 -16.27 7.80 12.73
CA THR A 28 -14.85 7.55 12.47
C THR A 28 -14.15 8.90 12.70
N PRO A 29 -13.17 8.99 13.59
CA PRO A 29 -12.53 10.28 13.82
C PRO A 29 -11.94 10.76 12.49
N PRO A 30 -12.00 12.07 12.17
CA PRO A 30 -11.46 12.63 10.91
C PRO A 30 -9.96 12.33 10.71
N THR A 31 -9.27 11.90 11.77
CA THR A 31 -7.93 11.35 11.75
C THR A 31 -7.79 10.03 10.97
N ALA A 32 -8.80 9.16 10.92
CA ALA A 32 -8.70 7.86 10.23
C ALA A 32 -8.61 8.04 8.70
N ASP A 33 -9.26 9.05 8.14
CA ASP A 33 -9.26 9.31 6.69
C ASP A 33 -7.97 10.02 6.24
N ALA A 34 -7.46 10.96 7.04
CA ALA A 34 -6.11 11.54 6.85
C ALA A 34 -5.02 10.46 6.91
N ILE A 35 -5.23 9.48 7.72
CA ILE A 35 -4.36 8.34 8.00
C ILE A 35 -4.32 7.34 6.84
N ASN A 36 -5.46 7.06 6.20
CA ASN A 36 -5.49 6.26 4.97
C ASN A 36 -4.65 6.91 3.85
N SER A 37 -4.68 8.25 3.78
CA SER A 37 -3.86 9.00 2.83
C SER A 37 -2.36 8.90 3.12
N GLU A 38 -1.96 8.86 4.39
CA GLU A 38 -0.56 8.80 4.79
C GLU A 38 0.05 7.40 4.61
N GLY A 39 -0.72 6.33 4.78
CA GLY A 39 -0.28 4.96 4.51
C GLY A 39 -0.09 4.65 3.02
N THR A 40 -0.89 5.27 2.14
CA THR A 40 -0.81 5.04 0.69
C THR A 40 0.28 5.86 0.01
N LEU A 41 0.58 7.08 0.49
CA LEU A 41 1.58 7.95 -0.09
C LEU A 41 2.98 7.29 -0.19
N PRO A 42 3.56 6.72 0.89
CA PRO A 42 4.86 6.05 0.78
C PRO A 42 4.83 4.88 -0.18
N THR A 43 3.70 4.16 -0.29
CA THR A 43 3.53 3.05 -1.24
C THR A 43 3.55 3.55 -2.69
N VAL A 44 2.82 4.61 -3.01
CA VAL A 44 2.79 5.20 -4.35
C VAL A 44 4.18 5.72 -4.75
N VAL A 45 4.89 6.35 -3.83
CA VAL A 45 6.27 6.82 -4.06
C VAL A 45 7.24 5.65 -4.24
N ALA A 46 7.06 4.56 -3.50
CA ALA A 46 7.84 3.33 -3.71
C ALA A 46 7.62 2.76 -5.12
N ILE A 47 6.37 2.67 -5.58
CA ILE A 47 6.03 2.25 -6.96
C ILE A 47 6.68 3.19 -7.99
N TYR A 48 6.63 4.50 -7.76
CA TYR A 48 7.28 5.50 -8.63
C TYR A 48 8.78 5.24 -8.81
N VAL A 49 9.51 4.83 -7.78
CA VAL A 49 10.96 4.57 -7.86
C VAL A 49 11.29 3.59 -8.98
N PHE A 50 10.49 2.59 -9.21
CA PHE A 50 10.67 1.65 -10.32
C PHE A 50 9.91 2.11 -11.58
N VAL A 51 8.59 2.23 -11.51
CA VAL A 51 7.72 2.50 -12.68
C VAL A 51 8.07 3.83 -13.34
N GLY A 52 8.21 4.89 -12.54
CA GLY A 52 8.51 6.24 -13.04
C GLY A 52 9.87 6.35 -13.70
N ASN A 53 10.89 5.71 -13.14
CA ASN A 53 12.25 5.80 -13.67
C ASN A 53 12.54 4.78 -14.78
N SER A 54 11.90 3.60 -14.79
CA SER A 54 12.13 2.57 -15.80
C SER A 54 11.20 2.65 -17.01
N GLY A 55 10.03 3.28 -16.87
CA GLY A 55 8.97 3.26 -17.86
C GLY A 55 8.26 1.89 -18.02
N VAL A 56 8.56 0.93 -17.15
CA VAL A 56 7.95 -0.39 -17.16
C VAL A 56 6.83 -0.43 -16.14
N LEU A 57 5.59 -0.64 -16.59
CA LEU A 57 4.46 -0.79 -15.70
C LEU A 57 4.57 -2.09 -14.90
N SER A 58 4.33 -2.03 -13.60
CA SER A 58 4.40 -3.18 -12.72
C SER A 58 3.18 -3.21 -11.78
N PHE A 59 2.45 -4.31 -11.83
CA PHE A 59 1.30 -4.57 -10.97
C PHE A 59 1.69 -5.33 -9.69
N GLY A 60 2.93 -5.80 -9.59
CA GLY A 60 3.38 -6.65 -8.50
C GLY A 60 3.93 -5.91 -7.27
N HIS A 61 3.98 -4.57 -7.27
CA HIS A 61 4.60 -3.83 -6.16
C HIS A 61 3.85 -3.98 -4.83
N ILE A 62 2.53 -4.18 -4.89
CA ILE A 62 1.73 -4.45 -3.70
C ILE A 62 2.08 -5.80 -3.05
N SER A 63 2.67 -6.74 -3.79
CA SER A 63 3.23 -7.95 -3.19
C SER A 63 4.34 -7.65 -2.19
N PHE A 64 5.19 -6.67 -2.48
CA PHE A 64 6.29 -6.28 -1.58
C PHE A 64 5.76 -5.54 -0.36
N PHE A 65 4.74 -4.71 -0.55
CA PHE A 65 3.99 -4.09 0.53
C PHE A 65 3.33 -5.16 1.41
N ALA A 66 2.61 -6.12 0.83
CA ALA A 66 1.95 -7.20 1.54
C ALA A 66 2.94 -8.07 2.34
N VAL A 67 4.10 -8.40 1.75
CA VAL A 67 5.19 -9.11 2.44
C VAL A 67 5.74 -8.28 3.59
N GLY A 68 5.84 -6.96 3.44
CA GLY A 68 6.22 -6.04 4.53
C GLY A 68 5.20 -5.98 5.66
N VAL A 69 3.90 -5.86 5.32
CA VAL A 69 2.78 -5.96 6.26
C VAL A 69 2.87 -7.26 7.06
N TRP A 70 3.05 -8.36 6.35
CA TRP A 70 3.15 -9.67 6.95
C TRP A 70 4.37 -9.79 7.88
N ALA A 71 5.56 -9.40 7.43
CA ALA A 71 6.79 -9.50 8.21
C ALA A 71 6.72 -8.66 9.49
N ALA A 72 6.25 -7.42 9.41
CA ALA A 72 6.07 -6.56 10.57
C ALA A 72 4.97 -7.09 11.49
N GLY A 73 3.81 -7.48 10.94
CA GLY A 73 2.67 -7.97 11.71
C GLY A 73 3.01 -9.20 12.54
N VAL A 74 3.57 -10.23 11.90
CA VAL A 74 3.96 -11.48 12.61
C VAL A 74 5.00 -11.24 13.70
N LEU A 75 5.96 -10.34 13.46
CA LEU A 75 7.04 -10.08 14.41
C LEU A 75 6.63 -9.13 15.56
N SER A 76 5.60 -8.32 15.39
CA SER A 76 5.19 -7.33 16.39
C SER A 76 4.11 -7.81 17.35
N ILE A 77 3.38 -8.89 17.00
CA ILE A 77 2.38 -9.48 17.89
C ILE A 77 3.08 -10.07 19.12
N PRO A 78 2.57 -9.80 20.34
CA PRO A 78 3.09 -10.37 21.58
C PRO A 78 3.09 -11.92 21.55
N GLU A 79 4.12 -12.52 22.11
CA GLU A 79 4.29 -13.98 22.11
C GLU A 79 3.09 -14.72 22.69
N GLN A 80 2.46 -14.14 23.72
CA GLN A 80 1.29 -14.73 24.39
C GLN A 80 0.03 -14.78 23.50
N GLU A 81 -0.10 -13.87 22.53
CA GLU A 81 -1.27 -13.77 21.66
C GLU A 81 -1.11 -14.53 20.33
N LYS A 82 0.13 -14.87 19.95
CA LYS A 82 0.41 -15.62 18.71
C LYS A 82 -0.30 -16.97 18.63
N PRO A 83 -0.31 -17.83 19.68
CA PRO A 83 -1.00 -19.13 19.60
C PRO A 83 -2.52 -19.01 19.37
N ALA A 84 -3.13 -17.90 19.81
CA ALA A 84 -4.57 -17.65 19.61
C ALA A 84 -4.89 -17.16 18.18
N THR A 85 -4.00 -16.36 17.60
CA THR A 85 -4.21 -15.75 16.28
C THR A 85 -3.60 -16.57 15.14
N MET A 86 -2.50 -17.28 15.41
CA MET A 86 -1.70 -18.04 14.43
C MET A 86 -1.23 -19.39 15.00
N PRO A 87 -2.15 -20.36 15.24
CA PRO A 87 -1.83 -21.61 15.92
C PRO A 87 -0.84 -22.51 15.17
N TYR A 88 -0.68 -22.33 13.86
CA TYR A 88 0.20 -23.15 13.02
C TYR A 88 1.52 -22.47 12.66
N LEU A 89 1.83 -21.31 13.29
CA LEU A 89 3.04 -20.54 13.00
C LEU A 89 4.31 -21.38 13.31
N PHE A 90 5.36 -21.22 12.50
CA PHE A 90 6.65 -21.84 12.78
C PHE A 90 7.18 -21.44 14.17
N ASP A 91 7.74 -22.39 14.92
CA ASP A 91 8.20 -22.21 16.31
C ASP A 91 9.16 -21.03 16.48
N PHE A 92 10.06 -20.84 15.51
CA PHE A 92 11.01 -19.73 15.54
C PHE A 92 10.34 -18.35 15.43
N LEU A 93 9.20 -18.24 14.70
CA LEU A 93 8.42 -17.01 14.58
C LEU A 93 7.50 -16.80 15.77
N SER A 94 7.04 -17.89 16.39
CA SER A 94 6.16 -17.85 17.56
C SER A 94 6.89 -17.29 18.80
N SER A 95 8.18 -17.61 18.95
CA SER A 95 9.01 -17.20 20.09
C SER A 95 9.73 -15.85 19.91
N THR A 96 9.56 -15.18 18.76
CA THR A 96 10.27 -13.93 18.48
C THR A 96 9.29 -12.76 18.45
N THR A 97 9.44 -11.80 19.36
CA THR A 97 8.71 -10.53 19.33
C THR A 97 9.69 -9.38 19.23
N VAL A 98 9.40 -8.43 18.33
CA VAL A 98 10.30 -7.32 18.01
C VAL A 98 9.51 -6.00 18.17
N GLY A 99 10.21 -4.97 18.66
CA GLY A 99 9.59 -3.63 18.79
C GLY A 99 9.29 -2.99 17.42
N ASN A 100 8.54 -1.89 17.44
CA ASN A 100 8.08 -1.18 16.24
C ASN A 100 9.23 -0.86 15.25
N VAL A 101 10.23 -0.07 15.64
CA VAL A 101 11.29 0.38 14.72
C VAL A 101 12.09 -0.78 14.09
N PRO A 102 12.55 -1.79 14.85
CA PRO A 102 13.18 -2.95 14.25
C PRO A 102 12.26 -3.72 13.30
N SER A 103 10.96 -3.85 13.60
CA SER A 103 10.00 -4.54 12.72
C SER A 103 9.85 -3.84 11.38
N LEU A 104 9.88 -2.49 11.36
CA LEU A 104 9.85 -1.69 10.12
C LEU A 104 11.09 -1.96 9.26
N LEU A 105 12.28 -2.03 9.87
CA LEU A 105 13.52 -2.32 9.15
C LEU A 105 13.55 -3.74 8.60
N ILE A 106 13.03 -4.70 9.35
CA ILE A 106 12.90 -6.09 8.89
C ILE A 106 11.89 -6.17 7.74
N ALA A 107 10.74 -5.51 7.86
CA ALA A 107 9.73 -5.43 6.80
C ALA A 107 10.33 -4.86 5.50
N ALA A 108 11.09 -3.77 5.60
CA ALA A 108 11.79 -3.17 4.48
C ALA A 108 12.81 -4.15 3.87
N ALA A 109 13.63 -4.78 4.69
CA ALA A 109 14.64 -5.73 4.24
C ALA A 109 14.01 -6.96 3.56
N VAL A 110 12.97 -7.54 4.15
CA VAL A 110 12.25 -8.70 3.60
C VAL A 110 11.57 -8.34 2.29
N GLY A 111 10.90 -7.17 2.21
CA GLY A 111 10.31 -6.67 0.98
C GLY A 111 11.35 -6.43 -0.12
N GLY A 112 12.51 -5.87 0.22
CA GLY A 112 13.62 -5.65 -0.71
C GLY A 112 14.27 -6.94 -1.21
N VAL A 113 14.52 -7.91 -0.31
CA VAL A 113 15.07 -9.24 -0.67
C VAL A 113 14.07 -9.99 -1.54
N PHE A 114 12.80 -9.99 -1.18
CA PHE A 114 11.76 -10.63 -1.99
C PHE A 114 11.68 -10.01 -3.39
N ALA A 115 11.68 -8.68 -3.49
CA ALA A 115 11.71 -7.97 -4.76
C ALA A 115 12.97 -8.29 -5.57
N PHE A 116 14.13 -8.39 -4.93
CA PHE A 116 15.36 -8.77 -5.59
C PHE A 116 15.28 -10.18 -6.18
N LEU A 117 14.86 -11.18 -5.38
CA LEU A 117 14.75 -12.57 -5.81
C LEU A 117 13.76 -12.75 -6.97
N VAL A 118 12.58 -12.16 -6.84
CA VAL A 118 11.54 -12.17 -7.89
C VAL A 118 12.00 -11.35 -9.11
N GLY A 119 12.71 -10.28 -8.89
CA GLY A 119 13.27 -9.43 -9.94
C GLY A 119 14.32 -10.12 -10.82
N LEU A 120 15.06 -11.11 -10.32
CA LEU A 120 16.07 -11.84 -11.10
C LEU A 120 15.51 -12.41 -12.42
N PRO A 121 14.40 -13.16 -12.43
CA PRO A 121 13.77 -13.59 -13.68
C PRO A 121 12.97 -12.48 -14.37
N LEU A 122 12.23 -11.64 -13.62
CA LEU A 122 11.28 -10.68 -14.17
C LEU A 122 11.96 -9.55 -14.96
N MET A 123 13.10 -9.05 -14.49
CA MET A 123 13.78 -7.92 -15.15
C MET A 123 14.44 -8.28 -16.49
N ARG A 124 14.40 -9.55 -16.87
CA ARG A 124 14.76 -10.01 -18.21
C ARG A 124 13.64 -9.80 -19.23
N LEU A 125 12.40 -9.65 -18.73
CA LEU A 125 11.21 -9.41 -19.54
C LEU A 125 11.09 -7.90 -19.89
N SER A 126 10.36 -7.60 -20.94
CA SER A 126 10.13 -6.22 -21.39
C SER A 126 8.68 -6.03 -21.85
N GLY A 127 8.22 -4.77 -21.86
CA GLY A 127 6.88 -4.42 -22.34
C GLY A 127 5.77 -5.11 -21.55
N LEU A 128 4.75 -5.57 -22.27
CA LEU A 128 3.56 -6.19 -21.70
C LEU A 128 3.85 -7.48 -20.91
N ALA A 129 4.83 -8.27 -21.37
CA ALA A 129 5.23 -9.50 -20.69
C ALA A 129 5.74 -9.25 -19.27
N ALA A 130 6.46 -8.15 -19.03
CA ALA A 130 6.89 -7.76 -17.69
C ALA A 130 5.68 -7.41 -16.79
N GLY A 131 4.71 -6.67 -17.31
CA GLY A 131 3.47 -6.33 -16.59
C GLY A 131 2.67 -7.58 -16.18
N ILE A 132 2.44 -8.50 -17.11
CA ILE A 132 1.72 -9.76 -16.84
C ILE A 132 2.47 -10.61 -15.81
N ALA A 133 3.79 -10.72 -15.93
CA ALA A 133 4.59 -11.50 -14.99
C ALA A 133 4.57 -10.89 -13.58
N THR A 134 4.61 -9.56 -13.44
CA THR A 134 4.48 -8.90 -12.12
C THR A 134 3.08 -9.07 -11.53
N PHE A 135 2.03 -9.11 -12.37
CA PHE A 135 0.68 -9.42 -11.93
C PHE A 135 0.54 -10.87 -11.42
N ALA A 136 1.19 -11.82 -12.10
CA ALA A 136 1.25 -13.20 -11.62
C ALA A 136 1.92 -13.31 -10.24
N VAL A 137 3.01 -12.55 -10.00
CA VAL A 137 3.65 -12.49 -8.68
C VAL A 137 2.69 -11.97 -7.61
N LEU A 138 1.88 -10.96 -7.92
CA LEU A 138 0.84 -10.47 -7.00
C LEU A 138 -0.13 -11.59 -6.61
N GLY A 139 -0.65 -12.34 -7.60
CA GLY A 139 -1.54 -13.46 -7.36
C GLY A 139 -0.90 -14.59 -6.56
N ILE A 140 0.34 -14.96 -6.86
CA ILE A 140 1.09 -15.98 -6.13
C ILE A 140 1.30 -15.54 -4.68
N THR A 141 1.76 -14.31 -4.46
CA THR A 141 2.01 -13.79 -3.10
C THR A 141 0.72 -13.77 -2.29
N ASN A 142 -0.37 -13.27 -2.86
CA ASN A 142 -1.67 -13.27 -2.17
C ASN A 142 -2.12 -14.69 -1.81
N ASN A 143 -2.04 -15.65 -2.74
CA ASN A 143 -2.38 -17.05 -2.45
C ASN A 143 -1.51 -17.68 -1.38
N VAL A 144 -0.20 -17.42 -1.39
CA VAL A 144 0.71 -17.93 -0.35
C VAL A 144 0.35 -17.36 1.01
N LEU A 145 0.18 -16.05 1.14
CA LEU A 145 -0.17 -15.41 2.39
C LEU A 145 -1.56 -15.81 2.90
N ARG A 146 -2.49 -16.12 1.99
CA ARG A 146 -3.86 -16.49 2.29
C ARG A 146 -4.01 -17.93 2.80
N TYR A 147 -3.31 -18.87 2.19
CA TYR A 147 -3.53 -20.30 2.42
C TYR A 147 -2.41 -21.00 3.18
N TYR A 148 -1.24 -20.39 3.34
CA TYR A 148 -0.11 -21.00 4.02
C TYR A 148 -0.01 -20.50 5.48
N GLU A 149 -0.86 -21.05 6.35
CA GLU A 149 -1.02 -20.62 7.75
C GLU A 149 0.23 -20.77 8.63
N LYS A 150 1.25 -21.52 8.16
CA LYS A 150 2.53 -21.67 8.89
C LYS A 150 3.38 -20.40 8.94
N ILE A 151 3.06 -19.41 8.10
CA ILE A 151 3.82 -18.17 8.03
C ILE A 151 3.03 -16.95 8.51
N GLY A 152 1.73 -17.08 8.77
CA GLY A 152 0.91 -15.94 9.21
C GLY A 152 -0.54 -16.31 9.50
N PRO A 153 -1.41 -15.32 9.72
CA PRO A 153 -2.80 -15.54 10.11
C PRO A 153 -3.70 -16.10 8.99
N GLY A 154 -3.18 -16.26 7.77
CA GLY A 154 -3.97 -16.70 6.62
C GLY A 154 -5.11 -15.72 6.28
N LEU A 155 -6.34 -16.19 6.29
CA LEU A 155 -7.55 -15.39 6.02
C LEU A 155 -7.96 -14.47 7.17
N ASN A 156 -7.40 -14.67 8.36
CA ASN A 156 -7.74 -13.86 9.52
C ASN A 156 -7.12 -12.47 9.43
N THR A 157 -7.74 -11.51 10.10
CA THR A 157 -7.21 -10.16 10.22
C THR A 157 -6.09 -10.11 11.25
N PHE A 158 -5.06 -9.34 10.99
CA PHE A 158 -4.03 -8.98 11.97
C PHE A 158 -4.65 -8.04 13.03
N SER A 159 -5.40 -8.57 13.99
CA SER A 159 -6.11 -7.77 15.01
C SER A 159 -5.27 -7.51 16.27
N SER A 160 -4.24 -8.30 16.51
CA SER A 160 -3.41 -8.22 17.72
C SER A 160 -2.08 -7.50 17.51
N VAL A 161 -1.89 -6.83 16.38
CA VAL A 161 -0.69 -6.01 16.16
C VAL A 161 -0.81 -4.74 17.00
N PRO A 162 0.20 -4.40 17.83
CA PRO A 162 0.16 -3.18 18.62
C PRO A 162 0.10 -1.94 17.71
N GLU A 163 -0.89 -1.08 17.93
CA GLU A 163 -1.04 0.22 17.26
C GLU A 163 0.01 1.18 17.82
N THR A 164 1.23 1.05 17.35
CA THR A 164 2.40 1.83 17.85
C THR A 164 2.83 2.93 16.91
N THR A 165 2.28 2.99 15.70
CA THR A 165 2.58 4.03 14.73
C THR A 165 1.63 5.21 14.93
N ASP A 166 2.14 6.29 15.50
CA ASP A 166 1.44 7.57 15.57
C ASP A 166 1.46 8.28 14.22
N LEU A 167 0.54 9.24 14.04
CA LEU A 167 0.47 10.12 12.86
C LEU A 167 1.84 10.77 12.55
N MET A 168 2.58 11.18 13.58
CA MET A 168 3.91 11.76 13.43
C MET A 168 4.92 10.75 12.88
N GLN A 169 4.90 9.52 13.36
CA GLN A 169 5.79 8.46 12.86
C GLN A 169 5.45 8.08 11.42
N ALA A 170 4.16 7.99 11.06
CA ALA A 170 3.70 7.75 9.70
C ALA A 170 4.16 8.85 8.74
N THR A 171 3.99 10.12 9.13
CA THR A 171 4.45 11.29 8.37
C THR A 171 5.97 11.29 8.18
N ILE A 172 6.73 11.03 9.24
CA ILE A 172 8.20 10.93 9.16
C ILE A 172 8.60 9.80 8.21
N GLY A 173 7.94 8.63 8.31
CA GLY A 173 8.16 7.50 7.42
C GLY A 173 7.87 7.84 5.96
N ALA A 174 6.75 8.52 5.69
CA ALA A 174 6.40 8.97 4.35
C ALA A 174 7.44 9.97 3.79
N VAL A 175 7.88 10.94 4.59
CA VAL A 175 8.93 11.89 4.21
C VAL A 175 10.25 11.17 3.94
N LEU A 176 10.62 10.19 4.74
CA LEU A 176 11.84 9.38 4.51
C LEU A 176 11.77 8.64 3.17
N VAL A 177 10.63 8.06 2.82
CA VAL A 177 10.44 7.38 1.52
C VAL A 177 10.54 8.39 0.37
N VAL A 178 9.93 9.58 0.49
CA VAL A 178 10.04 10.64 -0.52
C VAL A 178 11.48 11.12 -0.68
N VAL A 179 12.20 11.33 0.42
CA VAL A 179 13.61 11.74 0.41
C VAL A 179 14.48 10.65 -0.22
N ALA A 180 14.25 9.38 0.12
CA ALA A 180 14.96 8.25 -0.48
C ALA A 180 14.71 8.16 -2.00
N ALA A 181 13.46 8.31 -2.45
CA ALA A 181 13.10 8.35 -3.86
C ALA A 181 13.75 9.53 -4.59
N PHE A 182 13.76 10.71 -3.96
CA PHE A 182 14.43 11.91 -4.50
C PHE A 182 15.94 11.73 -4.60
N ALA A 183 16.58 11.16 -3.56
CA ALA A 183 18.01 10.85 -3.59
C ALA A 183 18.34 9.82 -4.68
N TYR A 184 17.50 8.76 -4.79
CA TYR A 184 17.68 7.75 -5.83
C TYR A 184 17.59 8.34 -7.23
N GLN A 185 16.56 9.13 -7.54
CA GLN A 185 16.43 9.71 -8.89
C GLN A 185 17.55 10.67 -9.27
N ARG A 186 18.23 11.29 -8.28
CA ARG A 186 19.42 12.13 -8.50
C ARG A 186 20.72 11.34 -8.50
N SER A 187 20.71 10.11 -8.02
CA SER A 187 21.89 9.23 -8.02
C SER A 187 22.33 8.84 -9.43
N ARG A 188 23.51 8.28 -9.54
CA ARG A 188 24.02 7.73 -10.81
C ARG A 188 23.10 6.60 -11.33
N LEU A 189 22.61 5.74 -10.42
CA LEU A 189 21.73 4.62 -10.77
C LEU A 189 20.39 5.10 -11.33
N GLY A 190 19.73 6.05 -10.67
CA GLY A 190 18.46 6.60 -11.14
C GLY A 190 18.57 7.32 -12.47
N ARG A 191 19.66 8.07 -12.69
CA ARG A 191 19.91 8.73 -13.99
C ARG A 191 20.16 7.72 -15.11
N GLN A 192 20.93 6.67 -14.84
CA GLN A 192 21.17 5.60 -15.81
C GLN A 192 19.88 4.85 -16.15
N LEU A 193 19.04 4.56 -15.16
CA LEU A 193 17.76 3.92 -15.40
C LEU A 193 16.85 4.77 -16.29
N ARG A 194 16.73 6.07 -16.02
CA ARG A 194 15.97 6.99 -16.88
C ARG A 194 16.52 7.07 -18.30
N ALA A 195 17.84 7.09 -18.47
CA ALA A 195 18.45 7.02 -19.79
C ALA A 195 18.04 5.74 -20.56
N THR A 196 17.93 4.60 -19.86
CA THR A 196 17.42 3.35 -20.49
C THR A 196 15.95 3.38 -20.84
N ARG A 197 15.17 4.26 -20.24
CA ARG A 197 13.76 4.49 -20.57
C ARG A 197 13.61 5.33 -21.84
N GLU A 198 14.42 6.38 -21.98
CA GLU A 198 14.35 7.28 -23.13
C GLU A 198 14.89 6.61 -24.41
N ASP A 199 16.08 6.04 -24.35
CA ASP A 199 16.68 5.29 -25.45
C ASP A 199 17.48 4.08 -24.96
N PRO A 200 16.88 2.88 -25.02
CA PRO A 200 17.55 1.64 -24.61
C PRO A 200 18.77 1.29 -25.49
N ALA A 201 18.81 1.70 -26.76
CA ALA A 201 19.90 1.39 -27.67
C ALA A 201 21.11 2.27 -27.38
N ALA A 202 20.92 3.59 -27.28
CA ALA A 202 21.95 4.54 -26.89
C ALA A 202 22.51 4.22 -25.49
N ALA A 203 21.67 3.89 -24.50
CA ALA A 203 22.13 3.54 -23.17
C ALA A 203 23.07 2.32 -23.19
N ARG A 204 22.75 1.28 -23.99
CA ARG A 204 23.63 0.11 -24.16
C ARG A 204 24.95 0.48 -24.85
N ALA A 205 24.93 1.36 -25.84
CA ALA A 205 26.13 1.78 -26.55
C ALA A 205 27.16 2.47 -25.65
N VAL A 206 26.70 3.18 -24.60
CA VAL A 206 27.57 3.78 -23.57
C VAL A 206 27.84 2.86 -22.36
N GLY A 207 27.55 1.56 -22.47
CA GLY A 207 27.88 0.54 -21.46
C GLY A 207 26.93 0.43 -20.31
N VAL A 208 25.72 1.01 -20.37
CA VAL A 208 24.72 0.88 -19.32
C VAL A 208 23.99 -0.48 -19.43
N SER A 209 24.08 -1.31 -18.38
CA SER A 209 23.35 -2.58 -18.30
C SER A 209 21.89 -2.34 -17.88
N ILE A 210 20.95 -2.43 -18.80
CA ILE A 210 19.51 -2.23 -18.56
C ILE A 210 19.01 -3.18 -17.47
N TYR A 211 19.40 -4.45 -17.54
CA TYR A 211 19.00 -5.47 -16.57
C TYR A 211 19.42 -5.10 -15.14
N ARG A 212 20.69 -4.73 -14.92
CA ARG A 212 21.21 -4.37 -13.60
C ARG A 212 20.51 -3.14 -13.03
N GLN A 213 20.25 -2.13 -13.86
CA GLN A 213 19.58 -0.90 -13.44
C GLN A 213 18.13 -1.16 -13.06
N ARG A 214 17.41 -1.97 -13.85
CA ARG A 214 16.03 -2.37 -13.53
C ARG A 214 15.97 -3.20 -12.26
N LEU A 215 16.87 -4.18 -12.09
CA LEU A 215 16.89 -5.04 -10.90
C LEU A 215 17.20 -4.24 -9.63
N ALA A 216 18.18 -3.34 -9.67
CA ALA A 216 18.51 -2.50 -8.51
C ALA A 216 17.36 -1.56 -8.13
N SER A 217 16.70 -0.96 -9.11
CA SER A 217 15.52 -0.12 -8.87
C SER A 217 14.34 -0.90 -8.32
N PHE A 218 14.11 -2.10 -8.85
CA PHE A 218 13.03 -2.99 -8.42
C PHE A 218 13.22 -3.46 -6.98
N ALA A 219 14.45 -3.83 -6.61
CA ALA A 219 14.79 -4.19 -5.23
C ALA A 219 14.66 -3.01 -4.26
N LEU A 220 15.12 -1.81 -4.65
CA LEU A 220 14.95 -0.60 -3.85
C LEU A 220 13.46 -0.23 -3.70
N SER A 221 12.70 -0.30 -4.77
CA SER A 221 11.26 -0.08 -4.74
C SER A 221 10.55 -1.08 -3.81
N GLY A 222 10.93 -2.37 -3.85
CA GLY A 222 10.44 -3.38 -2.94
C GLY A 222 10.84 -3.15 -1.48
N PHE A 223 12.04 -2.65 -1.23
CA PHE A 223 12.48 -2.23 0.11
C PHE A 223 11.61 -1.10 0.66
N LEU A 224 11.37 -0.07 -0.13
CA LEU A 224 10.52 1.06 0.27
C LEU A 224 9.04 0.64 0.41
N ALA A 225 8.55 -0.25 -0.45
CA ALA A 225 7.19 -0.77 -0.35
C ALA A 225 7.02 -1.65 0.90
N GLY A 226 8.01 -2.49 1.22
CA GLY A 226 8.01 -3.29 2.45
C GLY A 226 8.04 -2.41 3.71
N PHE A 227 8.82 -1.33 3.71
CA PHE A 227 8.81 -0.33 4.78
C PHE A 227 7.44 0.32 4.93
N ALA A 228 6.80 0.72 3.82
CA ALA A 228 5.46 1.30 3.82
C ALA A 228 4.41 0.31 4.38
N GLY A 229 4.53 -0.98 4.02
CA GLY A 229 3.69 -2.05 4.57
C GLY A 229 3.85 -2.22 6.07
N GLY A 230 5.09 -2.18 6.56
CA GLY A 230 5.39 -2.20 7.98
C GLY A 230 4.79 -1.03 8.75
N LEU A 231 4.88 0.19 8.22
CA LEU A 231 4.22 1.37 8.81
C LEU A 231 2.69 1.17 8.87
N TYR A 232 2.11 0.65 7.79
CA TYR A 232 0.67 0.53 7.65
C TYR A 232 0.04 -0.45 8.64
N ILE A 233 0.68 -1.61 8.88
CA ILE A 233 0.14 -2.63 9.79
C ILE A 233 0.12 -2.18 11.26
N HIS A 234 1.04 -1.34 11.69
CA HIS A 234 1.06 -0.77 13.04
C HIS A 234 0.06 0.38 13.23
N PHE A 235 -0.67 0.71 12.19
CA PHE A 235 -1.58 1.83 12.14
C PHE A 235 -3.05 1.38 12.02
N ILE A 236 -3.32 0.34 11.20
CA ILE A 236 -4.67 -0.19 10.97
C ILE A 236 -4.59 -1.72 10.88
N PRO A 237 -5.47 -2.45 11.59
CA PRO A 237 -5.64 -3.88 11.39
C PRO A 237 -6.02 -4.19 9.95
N ILE A 238 -5.33 -5.13 9.32
CA ILE A 238 -5.53 -5.46 7.92
C ILE A 238 -5.65 -6.96 7.70
N ASN A 239 -6.40 -7.36 6.69
CA ASN A 239 -6.45 -8.72 6.18
C ASN A 239 -5.75 -8.84 4.81
N VAL A 240 -5.44 -10.07 4.40
CA VAL A 240 -4.72 -10.32 3.15
C VAL A 240 -5.50 -9.85 1.92
N ASP A 241 -6.83 -9.89 1.95
CA ASP A 241 -7.67 -9.50 0.81
C ASP A 241 -7.62 -7.98 0.55
N ALA A 242 -7.45 -7.17 1.60
CA ALA A 242 -7.33 -5.72 1.46
C ALA A 242 -6.02 -5.28 0.78
N VAL A 243 -4.98 -6.11 0.82
CA VAL A 243 -3.67 -5.85 0.18
C VAL A 243 -3.52 -6.61 -1.15
N TYR A 244 -4.54 -6.60 -1.98
CA TYR A 244 -4.53 -7.29 -3.26
C TYR A 244 -4.90 -6.35 -4.43
N LEU A 245 -5.96 -6.66 -5.15
CA LEU A 245 -6.31 -5.94 -6.39
C LEU A 245 -6.72 -4.50 -6.14
N ASP A 246 -7.57 -4.25 -5.13
CA ASP A 246 -8.11 -2.92 -4.85
C ASP A 246 -6.98 -1.93 -4.53
N LEU A 247 -6.07 -2.32 -3.64
CA LEU A 247 -4.91 -1.49 -3.29
C LEU A 247 -3.95 -1.33 -4.49
N THR A 248 -3.80 -2.36 -5.32
CA THR A 248 -2.97 -2.29 -6.54
C THR A 248 -3.52 -1.26 -7.52
N PHE A 249 -4.82 -1.33 -7.82
CA PHE A 249 -5.42 -0.43 -8.80
C PHE A 249 -5.49 1.01 -8.29
N ILE A 250 -5.84 1.23 -7.03
CA ILE A 250 -5.92 2.59 -6.47
C ILE A 250 -4.54 3.25 -6.39
N THR A 251 -3.49 2.53 -5.97
CA THR A 251 -2.13 3.09 -5.91
C THR A 251 -1.54 3.36 -7.28
N LEU A 252 -1.83 2.52 -8.28
CA LEU A 252 -1.46 2.80 -9.67
C LEU A 252 -2.27 3.97 -10.25
N ALA A 253 -3.56 4.08 -9.92
CA ALA A 253 -4.38 5.22 -10.30
C ALA A 253 -3.81 6.52 -9.73
N MET A 254 -3.44 6.55 -8.44
CA MET A 254 -2.78 7.68 -7.80
C MET A 254 -1.51 8.10 -8.55
N LEU A 255 -0.67 7.14 -8.91
CA LEU A 255 0.56 7.39 -9.66
C LEU A 255 0.29 7.94 -11.06
N VAL A 256 -0.70 7.39 -11.76
CA VAL A 256 -1.05 7.79 -13.14
C VAL A 256 -1.73 9.15 -13.16
N ILE A 257 -2.69 9.40 -12.26
CA ILE A 257 -3.37 10.71 -12.11
C ILE A 257 -2.35 11.79 -11.79
N GLY A 258 -1.43 11.53 -10.88
CA GLY A 258 -0.41 12.50 -10.52
C GLY A 258 0.60 12.77 -11.64
N GLY A 259 0.95 11.74 -12.41
CA GLY A 259 1.93 11.76 -13.48
C GLY A 259 3.09 10.80 -13.21
N THR A 260 3.14 9.72 -13.98
CA THR A 260 4.07 8.58 -13.76
C THR A 260 5.56 8.96 -13.88
N THR A 261 5.90 10.05 -14.55
CA THR A 261 7.28 10.44 -14.86
C THR A 261 7.90 11.40 -13.85
N SER A 262 7.12 11.87 -12.87
CA SER A 262 7.54 12.85 -11.87
C SER A 262 7.34 12.34 -10.45
N LEU A 263 8.35 12.51 -9.58
CA LEU A 263 8.22 12.23 -8.15
C LEU A 263 7.13 13.10 -7.51
N TRP A 264 7.10 14.39 -7.86
CA TRP A 264 6.07 15.29 -7.39
C TRP A 264 4.68 14.91 -7.91
N GLY A 265 4.64 14.33 -9.12
CA GLY A 265 3.42 13.72 -9.64
C GLY A 265 2.92 12.60 -8.72
N ALA A 266 3.79 11.68 -8.33
CA ALA A 266 3.44 10.59 -7.43
C ALA A 266 2.89 11.12 -6.08
N VAL A 267 3.53 12.14 -5.50
CA VAL A 267 3.08 12.76 -4.24
C VAL A 267 1.74 13.47 -4.41
N VAL A 268 1.61 14.32 -5.43
CA VAL A 268 0.36 15.08 -5.68
C VAL A 268 -0.79 14.14 -6.01
N GLY A 269 -0.54 13.10 -6.82
CA GLY A 269 -1.55 12.11 -7.17
C GLY A 269 -2.03 11.31 -5.97
N ALA A 270 -1.11 10.88 -5.10
CA ALA A 270 -1.46 10.22 -3.85
C ALA A 270 -2.33 11.11 -2.96
N LEU A 271 -1.89 12.35 -2.70
CA LEU A 271 -2.65 13.29 -1.87
C LEU A 271 -4.02 13.65 -2.48
N PHE A 272 -4.07 13.88 -3.79
CA PHE A 272 -5.32 14.23 -4.47
C PHE A 272 -6.35 13.11 -4.41
N VAL A 273 -5.94 11.88 -4.77
CA VAL A 273 -6.86 10.74 -4.79
C VAL A 273 -7.27 10.35 -3.38
N SER A 274 -6.35 10.41 -2.40
CA SER A 274 -6.67 10.15 -1.00
C SER A 274 -7.66 11.17 -0.45
N ALA A 275 -7.46 12.45 -0.72
CA ALA A 275 -8.41 13.50 -0.30
C ALA A 275 -9.79 13.31 -0.95
N LEU A 276 -9.82 12.96 -2.24
CA LEU A 276 -11.06 12.67 -2.95
C LEU A 276 -11.77 11.45 -2.36
N ASP A 277 -11.01 10.38 -2.09
CA ASP A 277 -11.51 9.14 -1.49
C ASP A 277 -12.11 9.38 -0.11
N SER A 278 -11.43 10.16 0.74
CA SER A 278 -11.90 10.52 2.08
C SER A 278 -13.21 11.35 2.03
N VAL A 279 -13.28 12.36 1.16
CA VAL A 279 -14.51 13.16 1.01
C VAL A 279 -15.68 12.29 0.54
N LEU A 280 -15.44 11.39 -0.42
CA LEU A 280 -16.48 10.50 -0.92
C LEU A 280 -16.93 9.47 0.14
N ALA A 281 -16.00 8.98 0.98
CA ALA A 281 -16.31 8.08 2.09
C ALA A 281 -17.23 8.78 3.11
N GLU A 282 -16.94 10.03 3.49
CA GLU A 282 -17.82 10.81 4.37
C GLU A 282 -19.21 11.05 3.74
N MET A 283 -19.27 11.24 2.41
CA MET A 283 -20.55 11.40 1.70
C MET A 283 -21.34 10.08 1.64
N GLU A 284 -20.71 8.91 1.58
CA GLU A 284 -21.36 7.60 1.68
C GLU A 284 -21.87 7.32 3.10
N ASP A 285 -21.20 7.83 4.14
CA ASP A 285 -21.61 7.68 5.54
C ASP A 285 -22.65 8.70 6.01
N GLY A 286 -23.07 9.62 5.13
CA GLY A 286 -24.10 10.63 5.39
C GLY A 286 -23.51 11.95 5.94
N MET A 287 -22.87 12.71 5.07
CA MET A 287 -22.32 14.02 5.40
C MET A 287 -23.41 15.10 5.49
N THR A 288 -23.44 15.86 6.60
CA THR A 288 -24.35 17.01 6.73
C THR A 288 -23.64 18.26 6.25
N LEU A 289 -23.87 18.67 5.01
CA LEU A 289 -23.34 19.90 4.45
C LEU A 289 -24.46 20.98 4.38
N LEU A 290 -24.26 22.15 4.97
CA LEU A 290 -25.22 23.26 4.96
C LEU A 290 -26.67 22.91 5.37
N GLY A 291 -26.81 21.97 6.34
CA GLY A 291 -28.14 21.56 6.85
C GLY A 291 -28.90 20.55 5.98
N ARG A 292 -28.25 20.03 4.92
CA ARG A 292 -28.76 18.91 4.12
C ARG A 292 -27.86 17.70 4.30
N THR A 293 -28.47 16.55 4.59
CA THR A 293 -27.76 15.26 4.57
C THR A 293 -27.62 14.81 3.12
N ILE A 294 -26.38 14.66 2.67
CA ILE A 294 -26.06 14.07 1.38
C ILE A 294 -25.69 12.61 1.68
N ASP A 295 -26.56 11.71 1.22
CA ASP A 295 -26.35 10.26 1.32
C ASP A 295 -26.06 9.72 -0.08
N LEU A 296 -24.84 9.25 -0.33
CA LEU A 296 -24.51 8.57 -1.57
C LEU A 296 -24.74 7.06 -1.41
N PRO A 297 -25.23 6.38 -2.45
CA PRO A 297 -25.32 4.91 -2.44
C PRO A 297 -23.94 4.27 -2.21
N SER A 298 -23.91 3.18 -1.44
CA SER A 298 -22.67 2.41 -1.21
C SER A 298 -22.05 1.97 -2.55
N GLY A 299 -20.74 2.21 -2.72
CA GLY A 299 -20.00 1.93 -3.96
C GLY A 299 -19.86 3.13 -4.90
N SER A 300 -20.53 4.27 -4.63
CA SER A 300 -20.37 5.51 -5.40
C SER A 300 -18.92 5.99 -5.42
N ARG A 301 -18.19 5.81 -4.31
CA ARG A 301 -16.79 6.16 -4.14
C ARG A 301 -15.92 5.56 -5.24
N ILE A 302 -16.03 4.26 -5.48
CA ILE A 302 -15.23 3.55 -6.49
C ILE A 302 -15.56 4.07 -7.90
N ILE A 303 -16.84 4.31 -8.18
CA ILE A 303 -17.30 4.81 -9.50
C ILE A 303 -16.75 6.21 -9.75
N VAL A 304 -16.84 7.11 -8.76
CA VAL A 304 -16.38 8.49 -8.91
C VAL A 304 -14.86 8.56 -9.04
N VAL A 305 -14.11 7.83 -8.22
CA VAL A 305 -12.63 7.77 -8.32
C VAL A 305 -12.22 7.24 -9.70
N SER A 306 -12.88 6.17 -10.19
CA SER A 306 -12.61 5.62 -11.51
C SER A 306 -12.96 6.58 -12.64
N ALA A 307 -14.08 7.30 -12.53
CA ALA A 307 -14.49 8.30 -13.52
C ALA A 307 -13.51 9.49 -13.55
N VAL A 308 -13.07 9.98 -12.38
CA VAL A 308 -12.05 11.03 -12.28
C VAL A 308 -10.74 10.58 -12.88
N MET A 309 -10.32 9.32 -12.63
CA MET A 309 -9.13 8.75 -13.24
C MET A 309 -9.23 8.74 -14.76
N ALA A 310 -10.35 8.25 -15.31
CA ALA A 310 -10.59 8.22 -16.76
C ALA A 310 -10.58 9.63 -17.36
N LEU A 311 -11.24 10.58 -16.70
CA LEU A 311 -11.29 11.98 -17.12
C LEU A 311 -9.89 12.62 -17.17
N VAL A 312 -9.10 12.43 -16.11
CA VAL A 312 -7.73 12.97 -16.05
C VAL A 312 -6.86 12.38 -17.17
N LEU A 313 -6.96 11.05 -17.43
CA LEU A 313 -6.20 10.40 -18.50
C LEU A 313 -6.58 10.91 -19.90
N VAL A 314 -7.88 11.20 -20.13
CA VAL A 314 -8.36 11.72 -21.43
C VAL A 314 -7.94 13.18 -21.62
N VAL A 315 -8.11 14.02 -20.58
CA VAL A 315 -7.87 15.47 -20.67
C VAL A 315 -6.37 15.81 -20.53
N ARG A 316 -5.65 15.07 -19.69
CA ARG A 316 -4.22 15.29 -19.40
C ARG A 316 -3.46 13.96 -19.34
N PRO A 317 -3.06 13.36 -20.45
CA PRO A 317 -2.34 12.09 -20.49
C PRO A 317 -0.99 12.10 -19.75
N GLY A 318 -0.42 13.29 -19.49
CA GLY A 318 0.77 13.46 -18.64
C GLY A 318 0.49 13.57 -17.15
N GLY A 319 -0.77 13.38 -16.71
CA GLY A 319 -1.21 13.55 -15.32
C GLY A 319 -1.34 15.02 -14.88
N LEU A 320 -1.72 15.23 -13.61
CA LEU A 320 -1.95 16.57 -13.03
C LEU A 320 -0.72 17.48 -13.11
N THR A 321 0.48 16.91 -12.90
CA THR A 321 1.75 17.66 -12.95
C THR A 321 2.34 17.80 -14.35
N GLY A 322 1.74 17.12 -15.37
CA GLY A 322 2.27 17.11 -16.74
C GLY A 322 3.67 16.52 -16.83
N GLY A 323 4.07 15.66 -15.89
CA GLY A 323 5.41 15.04 -15.84
C GLY A 323 6.54 16.00 -15.47
N ARG A 324 6.24 17.23 -15.05
CA ARG A 324 7.25 18.23 -14.70
C ARG A 324 7.73 18.03 -13.26
N GLU A 325 9.04 17.93 -13.09
CA GLU A 325 9.68 17.97 -11.77
C GLU A 325 9.72 19.42 -11.25
N LEU A 326 9.50 19.61 -9.95
CA LEU A 326 9.71 20.92 -9.31
C LEU A 326 11.20 21.28 -9.41
N SER A 327 11.53 22.21 -10.28
CA SER A 327 12.88 22.79 -10.33
C SER A 327 12.98 23.85 -9.23
N LEU A 328 13.75 23.55 -8.18
CA LEU A 328 14.14 24.57 -7.20
C LEU A 328 15.16 25.51 -7.87
N PRO A 329 14.80 26.76 -8.18
CA PRO A 329 15.64 27.66 -8.99
C PRO A 329 16.98 28.03 -8.30
N ARG A 330 17.11 27.83 -6.99
CA ARG A 330 18.30 28.20 -6.21
C ARG A 330 19.48 27.23 -6.31
N LEU A 331 19.28 25.98 -6.77
CA LEU A 331 20.39 25.04 -6.92
C LEU A 331 21.15 25.17 -8.26
N ARG A 332 20.57 25.84 -9.27
CA ARG A 332 21.28 26.09 -10.53
C ARG A 332 22.33 27.20 -10.43
N ALA A 333 22.18 28.14 -9.52
CA ALA A 333 23.11 29.24 -9.35
C ALA A 333 24.39 28.85 -8.57
N ALA A 334 24.38 27.77 -7.82
CA ALA A 334 25.53 27.30 -7.03
C ALA A 334 26.46 26.34 -7.79
N VAL A 335 26.02 25.79 -8.94
CA VAL A 335 26.83 24.87 -9.77
C VAL A 335 27.41 25.58 -11.00
N ALA A 336 27.01 26.82 -11.25
CA ALA A 336 27.50 27.64 -12.39
C ALA A 336 28.53 28.72 -11.97
N LYS A 337 29.08 28.62 -10.78
CA LYS A 337 30.29 29.29 -10.32
C LYS A 337 31.27 28.18 -9.94
#